data_c6d132cc02d87364e0c67776fb1e49b9
#
_entry.id   c6d132cc02d87364e0c67776fb1e49b9
#
_cell.length_a   1.000
_cell.length_b   1.000
_cell.length_c   1.000
_cell.angle_alpha   90.00
_cell.angle_beta   90.00
_cell.angle_gamma   90.00
#
_symmetry.space_group_name_H-M   'P 1'
#
loop_
_entity.id
_entity.type
_entity.pdbx_description
1 polymer ?
#
loop_
_entity_poly.entity_id
_entity_poly.type
_entity_poly.pdbx_seq_one_letter_code
_entity_poly.pdbx_strand_id
1 'polypeptide(L)'
;PVGVGQFDDQYLVGEDVEKEDGVLVRSASMHEYELNDNLKAIARAGAGVNNIPLEKCSNEGIVVFNTPGANANAVKELVLCGLFLSSRKVVEGIDWVKTLKGNEDAAKLVEKGKSQFVGPEIEGRKLGIIGLGAIGVHVANAAIKLGMEVYGFDPYISVDAAWGMSKWV
;
A
#
# COMPACT_ATOMS: atom_id res chain seq x y z
N PRO A 1 6.23 16.34 9.49
CA PRO A 1 6.11 15.32 8.45
C PRO A 1 7.46 14.83 7.96
N VAL A 2 7.56 13.55 7.63
CA VAL A 2 8.79 12.99 7.02
C VAL A 2 9.02 13.67 5.68
N GLY A 3 10.23 14.17 5.44
CA GLY A 3 10.59 14.86 4.21
C GLY A 3 10.70 16.39 4.33
N VAL A 4 10.02 17.02 5.27
CA VAL A 4 10.17 18.47 5.50
C VAL A 4 11.62 18.85 5.83
N GLY A 5 12.32 18.00 6.57
CA GLY A 5 13.74 18.19 6.90
C GLY A 5 14.72 18.06 5.72
N GLN A 6 14.24 17.82 4.50
CA GLN A 6 15.06 17.86 3.28
C GLN A 6 15.16 19.27 2.69
N PHE A 7 14.32 20.20 3.15
CA PHE A 7 14.37 21.61 2.77
C PHE A 7 15.35 22.35 3.67
N ASP A 8 16.23 23.14 3.08
CA ASP A 8 17.16 23.99 3.81
C ASP A 8 16.52 25.35 4.15
N ASP A 9 17.32 26.24 4.74
CA ASP A 9 16.87 27.56 5.22
C ASP A 9 16.45 28.54 4.09
N GLN A 10 16.58 28.14 2.82
CA GLN A 10 16.11 28.93 1.67
C GLN A 10 14.59 28.76 1.46
N TYR A 11 13.98 27.75 2.08
CA TYR A 11 12.55 27.43 1.96
C TYR A 11 11.80 27.72 3.25
N LEU A 12 10.73 28.47 3.17
CA LEU A 12 9.75 28.59 4.23
C LEU A 12 8.75 27.42 4.12
N VAL A 13 8.81 26.48 5.05
CA VAL A 13 7.93 25.30 5.06
C VAL A 13 7.01 25.34 6.29
N GLY A 14 5.70 25.29 6.06
CA GLY A 14 4.69 25.33 7.13
C GLY A 14 3.32 24.87 6.64
N GLU A 15 2.38 24.78 7.56
CA GLU A 15 0.98 24.40 7.24
C GLU A 15 0.15 25.62 6.81
N ASP A 16 0.54 26.83 7.25
CA ASP A 16 -0.17 28.09 7.03
C ASP A 16 0.74 29.11 6.32
N VAL A 17 1.36 28.70 5.20
CA VAL A 17 2.16 29.60 4.37
C VAL A 17 1.23 30.36 3.44
N GLU A 18 1.21 31.69 3.58
CA GLU A 18 0.46 32.54 2.65
C GLU A 18 1.19 32.64 1.29
N LYS A 19 0.45 32.51 0.19
CA LYS A 19 0.95 32.60 -1.19
C LYS A 19 2.09 31.63 -1.49
N GLU A 20 1.88 30.38 -1.11
CA GLU A 20 2.82 29.29 -1.32
C GLU A 20 3.17 29.11 -2.80
N ASP A 21 4.46 28.86 -3.10
CA ASP A 21 4.94 28.49 -4.43
C ASP A 21 4.75 27.00 -4.75
N GLY A 22 4.59 26.15 -3.72
CA GLY A 22 4.42 24.73 -3.86
C GLY A 22 3.67 24.08 -2.70
N VAL A 23 2.91 23.04 -3.00
CA VAL A 23 2.14 22.28 -1.99
C VAL A 23 2.60 20.82 -1.96
N LEU A 24 2.88 20.33 -0.76
CA LEU A 24 3.12 18.91 -0.50
C LEU A 24 1.86 18.30 0.13
N VAL A 25 1.23 17.36 -0.55
CA VAL A 25 -0.02 16.74 -0.09
C VAL A 25 0.07 15.22 -0.10
N ARG A 26 -0.67 14.55 0.77
CA ARG A 26 -0.85 13.09 0.72
C ARG A 26 -2.30 12.70 0.50
N SER A 27 -3.16 12.90 1.50
CA SER A 27 -4.54 12.39 1.50
C SER A 27 -5.60 13.48 1.55
N ALA A 28 -5.22 14.72 1.88
CA ALA A 28 -6.16 15.83 1.91
C ALA A 28 -6.74 16.09 0.51
N SER A 29 -8.04 16.37 0.45
CA SER A 29 -8.69 16.79 -0.80
C SER A 29 -8.28 18.23 -1.13
N MET A 30 -7.91 18.44 -2.38
CA MET A 30 -7.58 19.77 -2.90
C MET A 30 -8.63 20.31 -3.87
N HIS A 31 -9.78 19.64 -4.00
CA HIS A 31 -10.83 20.10 -4.93
C HIS A 31 -11.42 21.45 -4.57
N GLU A 32 -11.51 21.74 -3.25
CA GLU A 32 -11.98 23.02 -2.72
C GLU A 32 -10.83 23.96 -2.32
N TYR A 33 -9.60 23.57 -2.61
CA TYR A 33 -8.42 24.38 -2.31
C TYR A 33 -8.32 25.56 -3.28
N GLU A 34 -8.14 26.77 -2.74
CA GLU A 34 -7.89 27.97 -3.56
C GLU A 34 -6.46 27.95 -4.07
N LEU A 35 -6.32 27.78 -5.39
CA LEU A 35 -5.02 27.85 -6.04
C LEU A 35 -4.66 29.34 -6.18
N ASN A 36 -3.60 29.76 -5.49
CA ASN A 36 -3.14 31.16 -5.58
C ASN A 36 -2.26 31.38 -6.82
N ASP A 37 -2.13 32.62 -7.25
CA ASP A 37 -1.39 32.99 -8.47
C ASP A 37 0.12 32.67 -8.43
N ASN A 38 0.70 32.43 -7.24
CA ASN A 38 2.10 32.08 -7.08
C ASN A 38 2.35 30.58 -7.17
N LEU A 39 1.31 29.75 -7.02
CA LEU A 39 1.44 28.29 -6.94
C LEU A 39 1.94 27.71 -8.26
N LYS A 40 3.10 27.10 -8.24
CA LYS A 40 3.78 26.53 -9.42
C LYS A 40 3.68 25.01 -9.48
N ALA A 41 3.62 24.35 -8.31
CA ALA A 41 3.66 22.90 -8.25
C ALA A 41 2.89 22.33 -7.06
N ILE A 42 2.30 21.16 -7.29
CA ILE A 42 1.71 20.31 -6.26
C ILE A 42 2.39 18.95 -6.33
N ALA A 43 2.96 18.49 -5.21
CA ALA A 43 3.60 17.19 -5.14
C ALA A 43 2.83 16.27 -4.17
N ARG A 44 2.33 15.14 -4.71
CA ARG A 44 1.60 14.16 -3.92
C ARG A 44 2.50 13.02 -3.46
N ALA A 45 2.55 12.79 -2.15
CA ALA A 45 3.23 11.64 -1.57
C ALA A 45 2.39 10.36 -1.74
N GLY A 46 2.33 9.84 -2.97
CA GLY A 46 1.60 8.63 -3.35
C GLY A 46 1.35 8.55 -4.85
N ALA A 47 0.85 7.41 -5.32
CA ALA A 47 0.66 7.14 -6.75
C ALA A 47 -0.60 7.79 -7.34
N GLY A 48 -1.76 7.67 -6.67
CA GLY A 48 -3.01 8.22 -7.15
C GLY A 48 -3.03 9.76 -7.04
N VAL A 49 -3.82 10.43 -7.85
CA VAL A 49 -3.97 11.90 -7.87
C VAL A 49 -5.44 12.35 -7.85
N ASN A 50 -6.33 11.44 -7.49
CA ASN A 50 -7.78 11.67 -7.47
C ASN A 50 -8.24 12.73 -6.45
N ASN A 51 -7.39 13.10 -5.51
CA ASN A 51 -7.64 14.17 -4.53
C ASN A 51 -7.14 15.55 -5.01
N ILE A 52 -6.60 15.65 -6.23
CA ILE A 52 -6.07 16.90 -6.82
C ILE A 52 -6.90 17.27 -8.05
N PRO A 53 -7.34 18.52 -8.22
CA PRO A 53 -8.12 18.97 -9.37
C PRO A 53 -7.20 19.17 -10.59
N LEU A 54 -6.80 18.07 -11.25
CA LEU A 54 -5.79 18.09 -12.34
C LEU A 54 -6.14 19.03 -13.49
N GLU A 55 -7.43 19.08 -13.90
CA GLU A 55 -7.87 19.95 -14.99
C GLU A 55 -7.70 21.42 -14.62
N LYS A 56 -8.07 21.81 -13.40
CA LYS A 56 -7.88 23.17 -12.89
C LYS A 56 -6.40 23.53 -12.83
N CYS A 57 -5.56 22.63 -12.27
CA CYS A 57 -4.10 22.82 -12.21
C CYS A 57 -3.50 23.01 -13.62
N SER A 58 -3.93 22.19 -14.58
CA SER A 58 -3.44 22.27 -15.97
C SER A 58 -3.80 23.61 -16.63
N ASN A 59 -5.02 24.10 -16.41
CA ASN A 59 -5.49 25.38 -16.97
C ASN A 59 -4.73 26.57 -16.37
N GLU A 60 -4.31 26.47 -15.11
CA GLU A 60 -3.56 27.51 -14.40
C GLU A 60 -2.04 27.35 -14.52
N GLY A 61 -1.57 26.34 -15.27
CA GLY A 61 -0.14 26.10 -15.49
C GLY A 61 0.61 25.52 -14.29
N ILE A 62 -0.10 24.90 -13.33
CA ILE A 62 0.45 24.28 -12.13
C ILE A 62 0.86 22.85 -12.44
N VAL A 63 2.11 22.50 -12.18
CA VAL A 63 2.61 21.14 -12.39
C VAL A 63 2.25 20.23 -11.23
N VAL A 64 1.69 19.06 -11.54
CA VAL A 64 1.37 18.06 -10.50
C VAL A 64 2.32 16.87 -10.59
N PHE A 65 3.01 16.59 -9.48
CA PHE A 65 3.89 15.45 -9.32
C PHE A 65 3.24 14.38 -8.41
N ASN A 66 3.54 13.12 -8.70
CA ASN A 66 3.20 11.99 -7.84
C ASN A 66 4.41 11.09 -7.64
N THR A 67 4.28 10.11 -6.72
CA THR A 67 5.37 9.17 -6.39
C THR A 67 4.91 7.73 -6.57
N PRO A 68 4.71 7.26 -7.83
CA PRO A 68 4.27 5.89 -8.08
C PRO A 68 5.35 4.89 -7.65
N GLY A 69 4.92 3.79 -7.04
CA GLY A 69 5.82 2.70 -6.63
C GLY A 69 6.58 2.92 -5.31
N ALA A 70 6.61 4.13 -4.75
CA ALA A 70 7.38 4.43 -3.54
C ALA A 70 7.02 3.54 -2.33
N ASN A 71 5.77 3.13 -2.20
CA ASN A 71 5.27 2.25 -1.13
C ASN A 71 4.96 0.82 -1.60
N ALA A 72 5.31 0.45 -2.84
CA ALA A 72 4.89 -0.82 -3.43
C ALA A 72 5.36 -2.04 -2.62
N ASN A 73 6.58 -2.01 -2.09
CA ASN A 73 7.08 -3.08 -1.24
C ASN A 73 6.31 -3.20 0.07
N ALA A 74 6.02 -2.09 0.74
CA ALA A 74 5.26 -2.09 2.00
C ALA A 74 3.84 -2.63 1.80
N VAL A 75 3.18 -2.25 0.70
CA VAL A 75 1.85 -2.78 0.36
C VAL A 75 1.91 -4.26 0.04
N LYS A 76 2.90 -4.73 -0.73
CA LYS A 76 3.12 -6.16 -0.96
C LYS A 76 3.22 -6.94 0.36
N GLU A 77 4.01 -6.46 1.32
CA GLU A 77 4.17 -7.13 2.62
C GLU A 77 2.85 -7.23 3.39
N LEU A 78 2.05 -6.18 3.36
CA LEU A 78 0.72 -6.20 3.98
C LEU A 78 -0.24 -7.16 3.27
N VAL A 79 -0.19 -7.25 1.94
CA VAL A 79 -0.97 -8.25 1.18
C VAL A 79 -0.57 -9.67 1.55
N LEU A 80 0.73 -9.97 1.65
CA LEU A 80 1.21 -11.28 2.08
C LEU A 80 0.76 -11.61 3.50
N CYS A 81 0.81 -10.65 4.42
CA CYS A 81 0.26 -10.80 5.76
C CYS A 81 -1.24 -11.17 5.69
N GLY A 82 -2.03 -10.47 4.88
CA GLY A 82 -3.44 -10.76 4.67
C GLY A 82 -3.69 -12.17 4.13
N LEU A 83 -2.88 -12.65 3.19
CA LEU A 83 -2.96 -14.01 2.65
C LEU A 83 -2.75 -15.06 3.75
N PHE A 84 -1.76 -14.88 4.61
CA PHE A 84 -1.53 -15.79 5.74
C PHE A 84 -2.65 -15.73 6.77
N LEU A 85 -3.10 -14.54 7.15
CA LEU A 85 -4.20 -14.36 8.11
C LEU A 85 -5.50 -14.98 7.62
N SER A 86 -5.81 -14.84 6.32
CA SER A 86 -7.02 -15.43 5.72
C SER A 86 -6.99 -16.97 5.68
N SER A 87 -5.77 -17.56 5.65
CA SER A 87 -5.60 -19.00 5.53
C SER A 87 -5.48 -19.72 6.90
N ARG A 88 -4.94 -19.07 7.93
CA ARG A 88 -4.42 -19.77 9.13
C ARG A 88 -5.13 -19.43 10.44
N LYS A 89 -6.26 -18.76 10.45
CA LYS A 89 -7.05 -18.41 11.65
C LYS A 89 -6.20 -17.84 12.82
N VAL A 90 -5.20 -17.02 12.49
CA VAL A 90 -4.25 -16.49 13.48
C VAL A 90 -4.94 -15.56 14.47
N VAL A 91 -5.84 -14.69 13.97
CA VAL A 91 -6.55 -13.70 14.80
C VAL A 91 -7.44 -14.41 15.83
N GLU A 92 -8.23 -15.40 15.38
CA GLU A 92 -9.11 -16.20 16.24
C GLU A 92 -8.29 -16.98 17.28
N GLY A 93 -7.11 -17.49 16.87
CA GLY A 93 -6.19 -18.17 17.79
C GLY A 93 -5.65 -17.25 18.88
N ILE A 94 -5.27 -16.02 18.52
CA ILE A 94 -4.82 -14.99 19.47
C ILE A 94 -5.93 -14.66 20.47
N ASP A 95 -7.15 -14.44 20.01
CA ASP A 95 -8.25 -14.08 20.88
C ASP A 95 -8.63 -15.23 21.82
N TRP A 96 -8.59 -16.46 21.32
CA TRP A 96 -8.79 -17.62 22.17
C TRP A 96 -7.70 -17.75 23.24
N VAL A 97 -6.43 -17.61 22.91
CA VAL A 97 -5.33 -17.73 23.88
C VAL A 97 -5.44 -16.66 24.97
N LYS A 98 -5.91 -15.45 24.65
CA LYS A 98 -6.18 -14.42 25.67
C LYS A 98 -7.16 -14.88 26.74
N THR A 99 -8.15 -15.72 26.38
CA THR A 99 -9.13 -16.26 27.35
C THR A 99 -8.53 -17.26 28.34
N LEU A 100 -7.35 -17.81 28.03
CA LEU A 100 -6.65 -18.78 28.89
C LEU A 100 -5.71 -18.10 29.89
N LYS A 101 -5.59 -16.76 29.86
CA LYS A 101 -4.71 -16.03 30.76
C LYS A 101 -5.08 -16.24 32.22
N GLY A 102 -4.11 -16.68 33.03
CA GLY A 102 -4.29 -16.95 34.46
C GLY A 102 -4.89 -18.33 34.78
N ASN A 103 -5.12 -19.18 33.78
CA ASN A 103 -5.60 -20.56 34.01
C ASN A 103 -4.39 -21.48 34.23
N GLU A 104 -4.37 -22.21 35.35
CA GLU A 104 -3.29 -23.15 35.72
C GLU A 104 -3.16 -24.31 34.71
N ASP A 105 -4.23 -24.70 34.05
CA ASP A 105 -4.27 -25.77 33.06
C ASP A 105 -4.09 -25.25 31.61
N ALA A 106 -3.67 -24.00 31.41
CA ALA A 106 -3.57 -23.38 30.09
C ALA A 106 -2.81 -24.24 29.05
N ALA A 107 -1.70 -24.86 29.43
CA ALA A 107 -0.93 -25.75 28.56
C ALA A 107 -1.74 -26.96 28.04
N LYS A 108 -2.50 -27.59 28.92
CA LYS A 108 -3.37 -28.73 28.55
C LYS A 108 -4.54 -28.29 27.66
N LEU A 109 -5.10 -27.11 27.95
CA LEU A 109 -6.18 -26.52 27.14
C LEU A 109 -5.69 -26.15 25.74
N VAL A 110 -4.49 -25.60 25.62
CA VAL A 110 -3.86 -25.31 24.32
C VAL A 110 -3.69 -26.58 23.49
N GLU A 111 -3.16 -27.66 24.07
CA GLU A 111 -3.00 -28.94 23.35
C GLU A 111 -4.35 -29.52 22.88
N LYS A 112 -5.39 -29.41 23.69
CA LYS A 112 -6.73 -29.90 23.32
C LYS A 112 -7.44 -29.03 22.30
N GLY A 113 -7.21 -27.69 22.33
CA GLY A 113 -7.98 -26.71 21.56
C GLY A 113 -7.32 -26.23 20.29
N LYS A 114 -5.99 -26.38 20.13
CA LYS A 114 -5.24 -25.81 18.99
C LYS A 114 -5.74 -26.29 17.62
N SER A 115 -6.33 -27.49 17.53
CA SER A 115 -6.83 -28.04 16.26
C SER A 115 -7.99 -27.25 15.65
N GLN A 116 -8.74 -26.47 16.43
CA GLN A 116 -9.83 -25.62 15.91
C GLN A 116 -9.32 -24.46 15.05
N PHE A 117 -8.04 -24.12 15.16
CA PHE A 117 -7.40 -23.04 14.40
C PHE A 117 -6.57 -23.55 13.21
N VAL A 118 -6.74 -24.79 12.82
CA VAL A 118 -6.15 -25.32 11.59
C VAL A 118 -6.74 -24.60 10.40
N GLY A 119 -5.88 -24.26 9.44
CA GLY A 119 -6.26 -23.69 8.16
C GLY A 119 -5.39 -24.24 7.03
N PRO A 120 -5.81 -24.04 5.77
CA PRO A 120 -5.06 -24.53 4.63
C PRO A 120 -3.74 -23.77 4.46
N GLU A 121 -2.75 -24.44 3.89
CA GLU A 121 -1.54 -23.78 3.39
C GLU A 121 -1.85 -23.00 2.12
N ILE A 122 -1.05 -21.99 1.83
CA ILE A 122 -1.20 -21.18 0.59
C ILE A 122 -0.45 -21.80 -0.58
N GLU A 123 0.51 -22.67 -0.34
CA GLU A 123 1.22 -23.41 -1.36
C GLU A 123 0.23 -24.20 -2.25
N GLY A 124 0.42 -24.15 -3.57
CA GLY A 124 -0.47 -24.78 -4.56
C GLY A 124 -1.84 -24.09 -4.72
N ARG A 125 -2.12 -23.00 -3.98
CA ARG A 125 -3.35 -22.22 -4.14
C ARG A 125 -3.23 -21.24 -5.29
N LYS A 126 -4.37 -20.92 -5.90
CA LYS A 126 -4.48 -19.98 -7.01
C LYS A 126 -4.69 -18.56 -6.49
N LEU A 127 -3.91 -17.62 -7.00
CA LEU A 127 -4.05 -16.19 -6.73
C LEU A 127 -4.32 -15.45 -8.04
N GLY A 128 -5.46 -14.78 -8.12
CA GLY A 128 -5.77 -13.84 -9.20
C GLY A 128 -5.37 -12.42 -8.82
N ILE A 129 -4.68 -11.72 -9.70
CA ILE A 129 -4.27 -10.32 -9.51
C ILE A 129 -4.84 -9.49 -10.65
N ILE A 130 -5.64 -8.48 -10.31
CA ILE A 130 -6.15 -7.49 -11.25
C ILE A 130 -5.35 -6.20 -11.07
N GLY A 131 -4.65 -5.79 -12.11
CA GLY A 131 -3.69 -4.68 -12.09
C GLY A 131 -2.25 -5.16 -11.82
N LEU A 132 -1.43 -5.15 -12.86
CA LEU A 132 -0.02 -5.57 -12.82
C LEU A 132 0.92 -4.34 -12.87
N GLY A 133 0.55 -3.30 -12.13
CA GLY A 133 1.45 -2.17 -11.86
C GLY A 133 2.51 -2.52 -10.81
N ALA A 134 3.19 -1.51 -10.28
CA ALA A 134 4.30 -1.68 -9.33
C ALA A 134 3.97 -2.62 -8.15
N ILE A 135 2.77 -2.50 -7.55
CA ILE A 135 2.33 -3.36 -6.44
C ILE A 135 2.00 -4.77 -6.94
N GLY A 136 1.19 -4.88 -8.01
CA GLY A 136 0.73 -6.17 -8.53
C GLY A 136 1.89 -7.09 -8.93
N VAL A 137 2.91 -6.56 -9.61
CA VAL A 137 4.12 -7.30 -9.98
C VAL A 137 4.88 -7.78 -8.74
N HIS A 138 5.04 -6.94 -7.72
CA HIS A 138 5.70 -7.34 -6.48
C HIS A 138 4.95 -8.45 -5.74
N VAL A 139 3.62 -8.36 -5.67
CA VAL A 139 2.76 -9.39 -5.06
C VAL A 139 2.85 -10.69 -5.85
N ALA A 140 2.73 -10.63 -7.19
CA ALA A 140 2.81 -11.79 -8.07
C ALA A 140 4.12 -12.56 -7.87
N ASN A 141 5.24 -11.84 -7.96
CA ASN A 141 6.57 -12.44 -7.78
C ASN A 141 6.77 -13.06 -6.40
N ALA A 142 6.23 -12.44 -5.35
CA ALA A 142 6.33 -12.98 -3.99
C ALA A 142 5.43 -14.21 -3.80
N ALA A 143 4.21 -14.20 -4.33
CA ALA A 143 3.27 -15.31 -4.25
C ALA A 143 3.80 -16.57 -4.96
N ILE A 144 4.44 -16.42 -6.13
CA ILE A 144 5.11 -17.53 -6.82
C ILE A 144 6.21 -18.14 -5.96
N LYS A 145 7.02 -17.31 -5.28
CA LYS A 145 8.08 -17.81 -4.36
C LYS A 145 7.52 -18.54 -3.15
N LEU A 146 6.26 -18.28 -2.80
CA LEU A 146 5.52 -18.98 -1.74
C LEU A 146 4.79 -20.24 -2.27
N GLY A 147 5.04 -20.64 -3.52
CA GLY A 147 4.47 -21.85 -4.12
C GLY A 147 3.04 -21.69 -4.62
N MET A 148 2.52 -20.48 -4.77
CA MET A 148 1.20 -20.24 -5.33
C MET A 148 1.21 -20.29 -6.87
N GLU A 149 0.08 -20.68 -7.46
CA GLU A 149 -0.19 -20.47 -8.89
C GLU A 149 -0.77 -19.07 -9.08
N VAL A 150 -0.10 -18.21 -9.85
CA VAL A 150 -0.50 -16.81 -10.00
C VAL A 150 -1.05 -16.54 -11.39
N TYR A 151 -2.19 -15.88 -11.44
CA TYR A 151 -2.86 -15.42 -12.65
C TYR A 151 -3.01 -13.91 -12.59
N GLY A 152 -2.47 -13.20 -13.58
CA GLY A 152 -2.53 -11.75 -13.66
C GLY A 152 -3.43 -11.26 -14.79
N PHE A 153 -4.11 -10.14 -14.58
CA PHE A 153 -4.84 -9.42 -15.60
C PHE A 153 -4.57 -7.92 -15.51
N ASP A 154 -4.09 -7.33 -16.59
CA ASP A 154 -3.94 -5.90 -16.76
C ASP A 154 -4.06 -5.53 -18.24
N PRO A 155 -5.10 -4.77 -18.66
CA PRO A 155 -5.27 -4.38 -20.06
C PRO A 155 -4.25 -3.33 -20.53
N TYR A 156 -3.52 -2.69 -19.62
CA TYR A 156 -2.59 -1.59 -19.90
C TYR A 156 -1.20 -1.81 -19.31
N ILE A 157 -0.77 -3.07 -19.22
CA ILE A 157 0.53 -3.40 -18.63
C ILE A 157 1.65 -2.62 -19.32
N SER A 158 2.50 -1.97 -18.51
CA SER A 158 3.69 -1.28 -19.03
C SER A 158 4.80 -2.28 -19.38
N VAL A 159 5.70 -1.87 -20.26
CA VAL A 159 6.88 -2.69 -20.62
C VAL A 159 7.72 -2.97 -19.38
N ASP A 160 7.97 -1.96 -18.53
CA ASP A 160 8.76 -2.13 -17.30
C ASP A 160 8.10 -3.11 -16.32
N ALA A 161 6.77 -3.06 -16.17
CA ALA A 161 6.03 -4.00 -15.34
C ALA A 161 6.16 -5.44 -15.87
N ALA A 162 6.01 -5.62 -17.18
CA ALA A 162 6.16 -6.92 -17.82
C ALA A 162 7.58 -7.49 -17.66
N TRP A 163 8.62 -6.65 -17.78
CA TRP A 163 10.01 -7.06 -17.59
C TRP A 163 10.33 -7.42 -16.13
N GLY A 164 9.68 -6.74 -15.18
CA GLY A 164 9.85 -7.01 -13.75
C GLY A 164 9.09 -8.24 -13.25
N MET A 165 8.21 -8.81 -14.07
CA MET A 165 7.34 -9.91 -13.70
C MET A 165 7.99 -11.27 -13.96
N SER A 166 7.72 -12.23 -13.07
CA SER A 166 8.12 -13.61 -13.25
C SER A 166 7.44 -14.21 -14.50
N LYS A 167 8.17 -15.04 -15.24
CA LYS A 167 7.62 -15.81 -16.36
C LYS A 167 6.54 -16.83 -15.99
N TRP A 168 6.27 -17.00 -14.71
CA TRP A 168 5.28 -17.94 -14.17
C TRP A 168 3.96 -17.26 -13.77
N VAL A 169 3.78 -15.98 -14.09
CA VAL A 169 2.51 -15.24 -13.94
C VAL A 169 1.66 -15.36 -15.19
#